data_83b954e8dffa00f3253da741f2708a0e
#
_entry.id   83b954e8dffa00f3253da741f2708a0e
#
_cell.length_a   1.000
_cell.length_b   1.000
_cell.length_c   1.000
_cell.angle_alpha   90.00
_cell.angle_beta   90.00
_cell.angle_gamma   90.00
#
_symmetry.space_group_name_H-M   'P 1'
#
loop_
_entity.id
_entity.type
_entity.pdbx_description
1 polymer ?
#
loop_
_entity_poly.entity_id
_entity_poly.type
_entity_poly.pdbx_seq_one_letter_code
_entity_poly.pdbx_strand_id
1 'polypeptide(L)'
;NIVLRDGKTTPKNVGIIHCVGSRDKNFNNYCSVICCMQGLKFAHLVHERTGATVYNFYIDMRTAYKAYDEFYQRVLEEGTLFVRGKVAEVTDAARDEREKGKLIIQVEDTLAGKQRRIPVDMVILSSGLQPRRDSKEVGKQFGISCSTDGWFTEKHPKLDPVATMTEGIYIAGCAQGPKDIPSSVAQGAA
;
A
#
# COMPACT_ATOMS: atom_id res chain seq x y z
N ASN A 1 6.03 17.95 -11.14
CA ASN A 1 7.27 17.98 -10.35
C ASN A 1 7.03 17.37 -8.97
N ILE A 2 8.03 16.63 -8.48
CA ILE A 2 8.05 16.13 -7.10
C ILE A 2 8.91 17.11 -6.30
N VAL A 3 8.27 17.85 -5.40
CA VAL A 3 8.92 18.90 -4.59
C VAL A 3 8.48 18.79 -3.13
N LEU A 4 9.29 19.32 -2.22
CA LEU A 4 8.98 19.42 -0.81
C LEU A 4 7.88 20.48 -0.56
N ARG A 5 7.46 20.63 0.68
CA ARG A 5 6.39 21.56 1.08
C ARG A 5 6.63 23.01 0.67
N ASP A 6 7.88 23.42 0.47
CA ASP A 6 8.24 24.76 -0.02
C ASP A 6 7.89 24.99 -1.51
N GLY A 7 7.42 23.96 -2.21
CA GLY A 7 7.04 24.02 -3.62
C GLY A 7 8.21 24.16 -4.61
N LYS A 8 9.44 24.09 -4.16
CA LYS A 8 10.66 24.37 -4.96
C LYS A 8 11.72 23.27 -4.82
N THR A 9 12.00 22.82 -3.60
CA THR A 9 13.12 21.91 -3.33
C THR A 9 12.76 20.48 -3.74
N THR A 10 13.59 19.87 -4.55
CA THR A 10 13.48 18.44 -4.91
C THR A 10 14.03 17.58 -3.78
N PRO A 11 13.32 16.53 -3.32
CA PRO A 11 13.82 15.63 -2.29
C PRO A 11 15.05 14.84 -2.79
N LYS A 12 16.03 14.60 -1.91
CA LYS A 12 17.20 13.76 -2.19
C LYS A 12 17.05 12.33 -1.68
N ASN A 13 16.32 12.17 -0.57
CA ASN A 13 16.02 10.87 0.03
C ASN A 13 14.53 10.75 0.28
N VAL A 14 13.92 9.68 -0.21
CA VAL A 14 12.47 9.45 -0.07
C VAL A 14 12.23 8.08 0.54
N GLY A 15 11.41 8.03 1.59
CA GLY A 15 10.97 6.77 2.21
C GLY A 15 9.55 6.43 1.77
N ILE A 16 9.33 5.20 1.29
CA ILE A 16 8.00 4.66 0.97
C ILE A 16 7.65 3.59 1.98
N ILE A 17 6.58 3.81 2.74
CA ILE A 17 6.15 2.89 3.81
C ILE A 17 4.94 2.10 3.34
N HIS A 18 5.10 0.78 3.25
CA HIS A 18 4.03 -0.14 2.87
C HIS A 18 3.12 -0.52 4.05
N CYS A 19 1.95 -1.03 3.73
CA CYS A 19 0.98 -1.59 4.68
C CYS A 19 0.53 -0.60 5.79
N VAL A 20 0.51 0.70 5.52
CA VAL A 20 0.03 1.68 6.49
C VAL A 20 -1.46 1.48 6.73
N GLY A 21 -1.85 1.11 7.96
CA GLY A 21 -3.22 0.79 8.32
C GLY A 21 -3.74 -0.54 7.76
N SER A 22 -2.85 -1.42 7.24
CA SER A 22 -3.16 -2.77 6.75
C SER A 22 -2.28 -3.79 7.42
N ARG A 23 -2.74 -5.06 7.51
CA ARG A 23 -2.04 -6.16 8.18
C ARG A 23 -1.69 -5.82 9.63
N ASP A 24 -2.60 -5.14 10.29
CA ASP A 24 -2.45 -4.62 11.64
C ASP A 24 -3.72 -4.89 12.45
N LYS A 25 -3.56 -5.54 13.62
CA LYS A 25 -4.69 -5.90 14.49
C LYS A 25 -5.44 -4.69 15.07
N ASN A 26 -4.76 -3.55 15.16
CA ASN A 26 -5.37 -2.30 15.68
C ASN A 26 -6.12 -1.52 14.62
N PHE A 27 -5.97 -1.87 13.33
CA PHE A 27 -6.61 -1.20 12.20
C PHE A 27 -7.31 -2.20 11.29
N ASN A 28 -6.67 -2.61 10.18
CA ASN A 28 -7.22 -3.60 9.26
C ASN A 28 -6.34 -4.84 9.25
N ASN A 29 -6.92 -5.98 9.65
CA ASN A 29 -6.19 -7.26 9.67
C ASN A 29 -5.81 -7.76 8.27
N TYR A 30 -6.55 -7.36 7.25
CA TYR A 30 -6.36 -7.80 5.87
C TYR A 30 -5.27 -7.02 5.14
N CYS A 31 -4.80 -7.60 4.03
CA CYS A 31 -3.92 -6.94 3.07
C CYS A 31 -4.75 -6.10 2.09
N SER A 32 -4.32 -4.88 1.82
CA SER A 32 -4.96 -4.00 0.82
C SER A 32 -4.55 -4.31 -0.64
N VAL A 33 -3.80 -5.40 -0.88
CA VAL A 33 -3.40 -5.96 -2.18
C VAL A 33 -2.59 -5.03 -3.05
N ILE A 34 -2.98 -3.77 -3.22
CA ILE A 34 -2.41 -2.81 -4.18
C ILE A 34 -1.13 -2.12 -3.71
N CYS A 35 -0.85 -2.09 -2.39
CA CYS A 35 0.21 -1.24 -1.81
C CYS A 35 1.60 -1.56 -2.37
N CYS A 36 1.91 -2.85 -2.60
CA CYS A 36 3.23 -3.26 -3.09
C CYS A 36 3.49 -2.71 -4.48
N MET A 37 2.60 -2.93 -5.42
CA MET A 37 2.75 -2.44 -6.80
C MET A 37 2.67 -0.93 -6.89
N GLN A 38 1.83 -0.29 -6.08
CA GLN A 38 1.75 1.17 -5.98
C GLN A 38 3.05 1.76 -5.45
N GLY A 39 3.61 1.17 -4.38
CA GLY A 39 4.88 1.58 -3.80
C GLY A 39 6.05 1.42 -4.77
N LEU A 40 6.10 0.30 -5.51
CA LEU A 40 7.09 0.07 -6.57
C LEU A 40 6.96 1.13 -7.69
N LYS A 41 5.74 1.41 -8.14
CA LYS A 41 5.50 2.46 -9.15
C LYS A 41 5.96 3.83 -8.66
N PHE A 42 5.69 4.17 -7.40
CA PHE A 42 6.15 5.43 -6.83
C PHE A 42 7.68 5.47 -6.68
N ALA A 43 8.32 4.38 -6.31
CA ALA A 43 9.78 4.27 -6.24
C ALA A 43 10.41 4.58 -7.60
N HIS A 44 9.94 3.90 -8.65
CA HIS A 44 10.38 4.14 -10.02
C HIS A 44 10.19 5.61 -10.45
N LEU A 45 8.97 6.16 -10.28
CA LEU A 45 8.67 7.53 -10.70
C LEU A 45 9.45 8.60 -9.91
N VAL A 46 9.68 8.38 -8.61
CA VAL A 46 10.50 9.28 -7.79
C VAL A 46 11.93 9.25 -8.28
N HIS A 47 12.50 8.07 -8.45
CA HIS A 47 13.87 7.92 -8.95
C HIS A 47 14.04 8.55 -10.34
N GLU A 48 13.17 8.20 -11.29
CA GLU A 48 13.20 8.72 -12.67
C GLU A 48 13.11 10.26 -12.73
N ARG A 49 12.25 10.87 -11.93
CA ARG A 49 11.96 12.31 -12.01
C ARG A 49 12.86 13.19 -11.17
N THR A 50 13.50 12.63 -10.14
CA THR A 50 14.26 13.44 -9.17
C THR A 50 15.70 12.98 -8.99
N GLY A 51 16.05 11.76 -9.39
CA GLY A 51 17.33 11.14 -9.05
C GLY A 51 17.51 10.87 -7.56
N ALA A 52 16.42 10.94 -6.76
CA ALA A 52 16.48 10.71 -5.33
C ALA A 52 16.81 9.25 -5.00
N THR A 53 17.50 9.05 -3.87
CA THR A 53 17.62 7.73 -3.25
C THR A 53 16.28 7.35 -2.64
N VAL A 54 15.72 6.22 -3.05
CA VAL A 54 14.43 5.73 -2.57
C VAL A 54 14.63 4.54 -1.63
N TYR A 55 14.03 4.63 -0.46
CA TYR A 55 13.94 3.53 0.52
C TYR A 55 12.53 2.97 0.53
N ASN A 56 12.39 1.67 0.31
CA ASN A 56 11.11 0.95 0.35
C ASN A 56 11.04 0.09 1.62
N PHE A 57 10.13 0.42 2.54
CA PHE A 57 9.95 -0.29 3.81
C PHE A 57 8.75 -1.23 3.68
N TYR A 58 8.98 -2.54 3.76
CA TYR A 58 7.99 -3.56 3.46
C TYR A 58 8.02 -4.72 4.45
N ILE A 59 6.89 -5.39 4.62
CA ILE A 59 6.79 -6.63 5.42
C ILE A 59 7.08 -7.83 4.51
N ASP A 60 6.29 -7.98 3.44
CA ASP A 60 6.46 -8.94 2.36
C ASP A 60 6.13 -8.26 1.04
N MET A 61 6.91 -8.49 0.00
CA MET A 61 6.61 -8.01 -1.33
C MET A 61 5.63 -8.96 -2.01
N ARG A 62 4.50 -8.41 -2.47
CA ARG A 62 3.43 -9.18 -3.13
C ARG A 62 3.28 -8.70 -4.57
N THR A 63 3.86 -9.47 -5.49
CA THR A 63 3.91 -9.22 -6.93
C THR A 63 3.29 -10.39 -7.68
N ALA A 64 2.05 -10.73 -7.33
CA ALA A 64 1.44 -12.03 -7.64
C ALA A 64 0.96 -12.21 -9.09
N TYR A 65 0.95 -11.18 -9.93
CA TYR A 65 0.45 -11.26 -11.30
C TYR A 65 1.58 -11.22 -12.34
N LYS A 66 1.24 -11.59 -13.57
CA LYS A 66 2.15 -11.57 -14.72
C LYS A 66 2.77 -10.18 -14.88
N ALA A 67 4.07 -10.12 -15.09
CA ALA A 67 4.91 -8.93 -15.25
C ALA A 67 5.10 -8.07 -13.96
N TYR A 68 4.51 -8.46 -12.82
CA TYR A 68 4.68 -7.71 -11.58
C TYR A 68 6.02 -8.00 -10.89
N ASP A 69 6.46 -9.25 -10.96
CA ASP A 69 7.77 -9.62 -10.40
C ASP A 69 8.91 -9.06 -11.24
N GLU A 70 8.79 -9.06 -12.57
CA GLU A 70 9.75 -8.44 -13.48
C GLU A 70 9.83 -6.93 -13.25
N PHE A 71 8.71 -6.27 -12.94
CA PHE A 71 8.74 -4.87 -12.56
C PHE A 71 9.43 -4.63 -11.22
N TYR A 72 9.23 -5.51 -10.24
CA TYR A 72 9.95 -5.45 -8.96
C TYR A 72 11.46 -5.60 -9.16
N GLN A 73 11.92 -6.55 -9.98
CA GLN A 73 13.33 -6.72 -10.33
C GLN A 73 13.90 -5.46 -10.97
N ARG A 74 13.18 -4.86 -11.91
CA ARG A 74 13.60 -3.60 -12.53
C ARG A 74 13.78 -2.48 -11.50
N VAL A 75 12.87 -2.32 -10.56
CA VAL A 75 12.96 -1.28 -9.52
C VAL A 75 14.15 -1.54 -8.57
N LEU A 76 14.51 -2.81 -8.33
CA LEU A 76 15.74 -3.17 -7.63
C LEU A 76 17.00 -2.75 -8.43
N GLU A 77 17.03 -3.04 -9.72
CA GLU A 77 18.13 -2.68 -10.63
C GLU A 77 18.30 -1.16 -10.77
N GLU A 78 17.22 -0.39 -10.69
CA GLU A 78 17.23 1.07 -10.64
C GLU A 78 17.86 1.64 -9.35
N GLY A 79 18.21 0.80 -8.38
CA GLY A 79 18.91 1.19 -7.16
C GLY A 79 18.01 1.56 -5.98
N THR A 80 16.71 1.22 -6.03
CA THR A 80 15.83 1.36 -4.87
C THR A 80 16.30 0.47 -3.72
N LEU A 81 16.42 1.03 -2.53
CA LEU A 81 16.87 0.33 -1.33
C LEU A 81 15.68 -0.27 -0.58
N PHE A 82 15.65 -1.60 -0.48
CA PHE A 82 14.58 -2.33 0.19
C PHE A 82 14.98 -2.70 1.62
N VAL A 83 14.17 -2.25 2.59
CA VAL A 83 14.34 -2.55 4.02
C VAL A 83 13.17 -3.40 4.48
N ARG A 84 13.43 -4.66 4.81
CA ARG A 84 12.39 -5.57 5.27
C ARG A 84 12.10 -5.34 6.75
N GLY A 85 10.94 -4.74 7.04
CA GLY A 85 10.49 -4.48 8.41
C GLY A 85 9.24 -3.61 8.42
N LYS A 86 8.42 -3.77 9.45
CA LYS A 86 7.32 -2.84 9.70
C LYS A 86 7.90 -1.59 10.36
N VAL A 87 7.67 -0.43 9.77
CA VAL A 87 8.06 0.86 10.35
C VAL A 87 7.33 1.06 11.67
N ALA A 88 8.08 1.34 12.71
CA ALA A 88 7.55 1.57 14.05
C ALA A 88 7.07 3.01 14.21
N GLU A 89 7.86 3.96 13.69
CA GLU A 89 7.61 5.39 13.87
C GLU A 89 8.23 6.21 12.75
N VAL A 90 7.60 7.32 12.43
CA VAL A 90 8.19 8.44 11.69
C VAL A 90 8.19 9.65 12.59
N THR A 91 9.36 10.23 12.85
CA THR A 91 9.53 11.36 13.77
C THR A 91 10.42 12.44 13.16
N ASP A 92 10.36 13.65 13.67
CA ASP A 92 11.28 14.75 13.37
C ASP A 92 12.30 15.01 14.51
N ALA A 93 12.25 14.17 15.56
CA ALA A 93 13.15 14.25 16.71
C ALA A 93 14.56 13.78 16.34
N ALA A 94 15.38 14.72 15.86
CA ALA A 94 16.78 14.48 15.48
C ALA A 94 17.65 14.16 16.71
N ARG A 95 18.54 13.17 16.55
CA ARG A 95 19.56 12.80 17.56
C ARG A 95 20.95 13.32 17.23
N ASP A 96 21.20 13.60 15.96
CA ASP A 96 22.48 14.11 15.47
C ASP A 96 22.28 15.14 14.33
N GLU A 97 23.38 15.74 13.88
CA GLU A 97 23.38 16.76 12.82
C GLU A 97 22.84 16.25 11.47
N ARG A 98 22.98 14.94 11.17
CA ARG A 98 22.52 14.33 9.91
C ARG A 98 21.01 14.19 9.87
N GLU A 99 20.38 14.13 11.03
CA GLU A 99 18.93 14.00 11.19
C GLU A 99 18.22 15.37 11.25
N LYS A 100 18.95 16.46 11.50
CA LYS A 100 18.35 17.81 11.61
C LYS A 100 17.58 18.21 10.36
N GLY A 101 16.33 18.63 10.57
CA GLY A 101 15.44 19.07 9.52
C GLY A 101 14.94 17.97 8.58
N LYS A 102 15.12 16.69 8.98
CA LYS A 102 14.64 15.50 8.24
C LYS A 102 13.50 14.82 8.96
N LEU A 103 12.76 14.00 8.23
CA LEU A 103 11.90 12.97 8.78
C LEU A 103 12.75 11.72 9.02
N ILE A 104 12.64 11.14 10.20
CA ILE A 104 13.44 9.97 10.58
C ILE A 104 12.51 8.76 10.65
N ILE A 105 12.76 7.76 9.81
CA ILE A 105 12.03 6.50 9.78
C ILE A 105 12.74 5.52 10.72
N GLN A 106 12.03 5.07 11.75
CA GLN A 106 12.51 4.06 12.69
C GLN A 106 11.94 2.69 12.31
N VAL A 107 12.82 1.74 12.06
CA VAL A 107 12.45 0.40 11.61
C VAL A 107 13.43 -0.64 12.13
N GLU A 108 12.94 -1.83 12.44
CA GLU A 108 13.77 -3.01 12.58
C GLU A 108 13.96 -3.65 11.21
N ASP A 109 15.19 -3.63 10.71
CA ASP A 109 15.57 -4.35 9.49
C ASP A 109 15.72 -5.83 9.84
N THR A 110 14.70 -6.61 9.56
CA THR A 110 14.62 -8.03 9.95
C THR A 110 15.59 -8.93 9.19
N LEU A 111 16.10 -8.50 8.02
CA LEU A 111 17.14 -9.24 7.30
C LEU A 111 18.52 -8.99 7.88
N ALA A 112 18.78 -7.77 8.33
CA ALA A 112 20.05 -7.40 8.95
C ALA A 112 20.08 -7.63 10.48
N GLY A 113 18.94 -7.92 11.11
CA GLY A 113 18.79 -8.07 12.56
C GLY A 113 19.14 -6.79 13.33
N LYS A 114 18.86 -5.62 12.77
CA LYS A 114 19.27 -4.33 13.35
C LYS A 114 18.16 -3.31 13.33
N GLN A 115 18.07 -2.52 14.38
CA GLN A 115 17.26 -1.30 14.36
C GLN A 115 17.97 -0.22 13.56
N ARG A 116 17.22 0.44 12.69
CA ARG A 116 17.71 1.53 11.85
C ARG A 116 16.91 2.81 12.10
N ARG A 117 17.62 3.93 12.00
CA ARG A 117 17.06 5.28 11.89
C ARG A 117 17.52 5.84 10.56
N ILE A 118 16.60 6.06 9.66
CA ILE A 118 16.88 6.49 8.28
C ILE A 118 16.30 7.88 8.06
N PRO A 119 17.17 8.92 7.95
CA PRO A 119 16.70 10.28 7.67
C PRO A 119 16.35 10.43 6.20
N VAL A 120 15.14 10.97 5.96
CA VAL A 120 14.61 11.22 4.61
C VAL A 120 14.03 12.63 4.51
N ASP A 121 13.92 13.14 3.29
CA ASP A 121 13.35 14.46 3.02
C ASP A 121 11.82 14.39 2.87
N MET A 122 11.33 13.24 2.42
CA MET A 122 9.91 13.00 2.15
C MET A 122 9.55 11.57 2.53
N VAL A 123 8.34 11.40 3.05
CA VAL A 123 7.74 10.09 3.31
C VAL A 123 6.47 9.94 2.49
N ILE A 124 6.35 8.82 1.78
CA ILE A 124 5.16 8.40 1.05
C ILE A 124 4.52 7.25 1.81
N LEU A 125 3.27 7.41 2.19
CA LEU A 125 2.50 6.40 2.90
C LEU A 125 1.65 5.60 1.90
N SER A 126 1.92 4.30 1.75
CA SER A 126 1.05 3.38 1.02
C SER A 126 -0.08 2.94 1.95
N SER A 127 -1.09 3.81 2.08
CA SER A 127 -2.24 3.59 2.97
C SER A 127 -3.15 2.48 2.45
N GLY A 128 -3.75 1.77 3.41
CA GLY A 128 -4.68 0.68 3.15
C GLY A 128 -6.02 1.13 2.58
N LEU A 129 -6.70 0.19 1.92
CA LEU A 129 -8.08 0.37 1.45
C LEU A 129 -9.05 -0.02 2.56
N GLN A 130 -10.11 0.75 2.68
CA GLN A 130 -11.23 0.47 3.59
C GLN A 130 -12.55 0.50 2.81
N PRO A 131 -13.57 -0.23 3.27
CA PRO A 131 -14.91 -0.12 2.72
C PRO A 131 -15.45 1.30 2.96
N ARG A 132 -16.39 1.71 2.15
CA ARG A 132 -17.09 2.99 2.36
C ARG A 132 -17.80 2.98 3.72
N ARG A 133 -17.88 4.14 4.35
CA ARG A 133 -18.52 4.29 5.68
C ARG A 133 -19.99 3.87 5.67
N ASP A 134 -20.67 4.05 4.54
CA ASP A 134 -22.10 3.75 4.33
C ASP A 134 -22.35 2.31 3.80
N SER A 135 -21.32 1.49 3.64
CA SER A 135 -21.46 0.12 3.07
C SER A 135 -22.51 -0.72 3.78
N LYS A 136 -22.55 -0.68 5.11
CA LYS A 136 -23.55 -1.43 5.89
C LYS A 136 -24.99 -0.94 5.68
N GLU A 137 -25.16 0.35 5.48
CA GLU A 137 -26.46 0.95 5.19
C GLU A 137 -26.94 0.57 3.79
N VAL A 138 -26.07 0.73 2.80
CA VAL A 138 -26.31 0.28 1.42
C VAL A 138 -26.62 -1.23 1.39
N GLY A 139 -25.83 -2.04 2.12
CA GLY A 139 -26.09 -3.47 2.23
C GLY A 139 -27.50 -3.79 2.74
N LYS A 140 -27.96 -3.07 3.76
CA LYS A 140 -29.35 -3.21 4.29
C LYS A 140 -30.42 -2.82 3.24
N GLN A 141 -30.20 -1.72 2.51
CA GLN A 141 -31.17 -1.23 1.51
C GLN A 141 -31.36 -2.24 0.36
N PHE A 142 -30.29 -2.92 -0.05
CA PHE A 142 -30.31 -3.87 -1.16
C PHE A 142 -30.35 -5.33 -0.72
N GLY A 143 -30.39 -5.63 0.57
CA GLY A 143 -30.36 -7.01 1.09
C GLY A 143 -29.03 -7.73 0.85
N ILE A 144 -27.93 -6.99 0.77
CA ILE A 144 -26.60 -7.55 0.55
C ILE A 144 -25.89 -7.75 1.89
N SER A 145 -25.32 -8.93 2.10
CA SER A 145 -24.51 -9.22 3.29
C SER A 145 -23.17 -8.51 3.25
N CYS A 146 -22.67 -8.12 4.43
CA CYS A 146 -21.34 -7.56 4.61
C CYS A 146 -20.49 -8.45 5.51
N SER A 147 -19.20 -8.51 5.22
CA SER A 147 -18.20 -9.12 6.11
C SER A 147 -18.07 -8.33 7.41
N THR A 148 -17.34 -8.89 8.38
CA THR A 148 -17.00 -8.21 9.64
C THR A 148 -16.25 -6.89 9.40
N ASP A 149 -15.43 -6.86 8.35
CA ASP A 149 -14.66 -5.67 7.94
C ASP A 149 -15.48 -4.63 7.17
N GLY A 150 -16.73 -4.96 6.81
CA GLY A 150 -17.66 -4.05 6.12
C GLY A 150 -17.64 -4.14 4.60
N TRP A 151 -16.95 -5.10 4.00
CA TRP A 151 -16.99 -5.39 2.57
C TRP A 151 -18.25 -6.19 2.22
N PHE A 152 -18.83 -5.99 1.04
CA PHE A 152 -19.92 -6.83 0.57
C PHE A 152 -19.44 -8.25 0.31
N THR A 153 -20.29 -9.23 0.64
CA THR A 153 -19.94 -10.63 0.48
C THR A 153 -20.65 -11.25 -0.73
N GLU A 154 -19.90 -12.00 -1.49
CA GLU A 154 -20.40 -12.82 -2.59
C GLU A 154 -21.21 -14.01 -2.09
N LYS A 155 -22.01 -14.60 -2.98
CA LYS A 155 -22.80 -15.79 -2.71
C LYS A 155 -21.93 -17.01 -2.42
N HIS A 156 -20.85 -17.18 -3.19
CA HIS A 156 -19.86 -18.22 -2.97
C HIS A 156 -18.51 -17.85 -3.58
N PRO A 157 -17.41 -17.85 -2.81
CA PRO A 157 -16.13 -17.31 -3.26
C PRO A 157 -15.49 -18.03 -4.45
N LYS A 158 -15.87 -19.30 -4.70
CA LYS A 158 -15.31 -20.10 -5.80
C LYS A 158 -16.31 -20.42 -6.90
N LEU A 159 -17.56 -20.67 -6.54
CA LEU A 159 -18.59 -21.15 -7.50
C LEU A 159 -19.43 -20.01 -8.06
N ASP A 160 -19.58 -18.92 -7.32
CA ASP A 160 -20.39 -17.77 -7.71
C ASP A 160 -19.80 -16.48 -7.10
N PRO A 161 -18.62 -16.04 -7.59
CA PRO A 161 -17.82 -15.01 -6.94
C PRO A 161 -18.29 -13.58 -7.22
N VAL A 162 -19.25 -13.38 -8.11
CA VAL A 162 -19.78 -12.06 -8.50
C VAL A 162 -21.22 -11.84 -8.09
N ALA A 163 -22.01 -12.90 -7.88
CA ALA A 163 -23.39 -12.78 -7.42
C ALA A 163 -23.47 -12.55 -5.90
N THR A 164 -24.55 -11.91 -5.45
CA THR A 164 -24.91 -11.83 -4.03
C THR A 164 -25.97 -12.88 -3.68
N MET A 165 -26.34 -12.96 -2.39
CA MET A 165 -27.47 -13.79 -1.96
C MET A 165 -28.81 -13.23 -2.46
N THR A 166 -28.87 -11.98 -2.87
CA THR A 166 -30.05 -11.33 -3.46
C THR A 166 -29.99 -11.45 -4.98
N GLU A 167 -30.98 -12.08 -5.57
CA GLU A 167 -31.04 -12.27 -7.02
C GLU A 167 -31.03 -10.93 -7.78
N GLY A 168 -30.32 -10.91 -8.91
CA GLY A 168 -30.18 -9.74 -9.76
C GLY A 168 -29.22 -8.68 -9.27
N ILE A 169 -28.54 -8.91 -8.14
CA ILE A 169 -27.51 -8.01 -7.60
C ILE A 169 -26.14 -8.67 -7.65
N TYR A 170 -25.21 -8.02 -8.31
CA TYR A 170 -23.85 -8.47 -8.53
C TYR A 170 -22.84 -7.52 -7.88
N ILE A 171 -21.65 -8.03 -7.55
CA ILE A 171 -20.57 -7.29 -6.90
C ILE A 171 -19.38 -7.26 -7.84
N ALA A 172 -18.76 -6.09 -8.01
CA ALA A 172 -17.52 -5.95 -8.76
C ALA A 172 -16.51 -5.02 -8.07
N GLY A 173 -15.24 -5.30 -8.28
CA GLY A 173 -14.14 -4.46 -7.84
C GLY A 173 -14.01 -4.31 -6.34
N CYS A 174 -13.64 -3.11 -5.91
CA CYS A 174 -13.39 -2.80 -4.50
C CYS A 174 -14.65 -2.74 -3.62
N ALA A 175 -15.83 -3.04 -4.15
CA ALA A 175 -17.03 -3.25 -3.32
C ALA A 175 -16.95 -4.54 -2.49
N GLN A 176 -16.31 -5.59 -3.02
CA GLN A 176 -16.12 -6.87 -2.36
C GLN A 176 -14.88 -6.91 -1.44
N GLY A 177 -13.87 -6.11 -1.76
CA GLY A 177 -12.60 -6.09 -1.04
C GLY A 177 -11.50 -5.39 -1.84
N PRO A 178 -10.33 -5.20 -1.26
CA PRO A 178 -9.21 -4.59 -1.98
C PRO A 178 -8.85 -5.38 -3.24
N LYS A 179 -8.81 -4.68 -4.38
CA LYS A 179 -8.47 -5.24 -5.70
C LYS A 179 -7.66 -4.24 -6.51
N ASP A 180 -6.82 -4.75 -7.39
CA ASP A 180 -6.18 -3.95 -8.43
C ASP A 180 -7.13 -3.73 -9.63
N ILE A 181 -6.69 -2.91 -10.57
CA ILE A 181 -7.50 -2.58 -11.77
C ILE A 181 -7.76 -3.82 -12.63
N PRO A 182 -6.76 -4.65 -12.99
CA PRO A 182 -6.99 -5.86 -13.78
C PRO A 182 -8.02 -6.81 -13.14
N SER A 183 -7.89 -7.07 -11.84
CA SER A 183 -8.84 -7.94 -11.11
C SER A 183 -10.26 -7.34 -11.06
N SER A 184 -10.35 -6.01 -10.90
CA SER A 184 -11.65 -5.31 -10.90
C SER A 184 -12.33 -5.38 -12.26
N VAL A 185 -11.58 -5.21 -13.36
CA VAL A 185 -12.09 -5.34 -14.74
C VAL A 185 -12.52 -6.78 -15.02
N ALA A 186 -11.70 -7.77 -14.67
CA ALA A 186 -12.03 -9.18 -14.85
C ALA A 186 -13.34 -9.56 -14.13
N GLN A 187 -13.51 -9.07 -12.91
CA GLN A 187 -14.71 -9.32 -12.12
C GLN A 187 -15.96 -8.62 -12.71
N GLY A 188 -15.79 -7.42 -13.30
CA GLY A 188 -16.87 -6.71 -13.97
C GLY A 188 -17.28 -7.33 -15.31
N ALA A 189 -16.40 -8.18 -15.89
CA ALA A 189 -16.67 -8.89 -17.13
C ALA A 189 -17.24 -10.32 -16.92
N ALA A 190 -17.23 -10.82 -15.68
CA ALA A 190 -17.73 -12.14 -15.33
C ALA A 190 -19.25 -12.13 -15.11
#